data_d58ed1e67183495c855a827c909c4ec8
#
_entry.id   d58ed1e67183495c855a827c909c4ec8
#
_cell.length_a   1.000
_cell.length_b   1.000
_cell.length_c   1.000
_cell.angle_alpha   90.00
_cell.angle_beta   90.00
_cell.angle_gamma   90.00
#
_symmetry.space_group_name_H-M   'P 1'
#
loop_
_entity.id
_entity.type
_entity.pdbx_description
1 polymer ?
#
loop_
_entity_poly.entity_id
_entity_poly.type
_entity_poly.pdbx_seq_one_letter_code
_entity_poly.pdbx_strand_id
1 'polypeptide(L)'
;MVMIYRSANFDEDVFDDPFTFNILRNPNPHVGFGGTGAHYCIGTNLAKLTINLMFNAIGDHMPDLQPISAPERLRSGWLNGIKHWQVDYQGGSAAKCPVAQ
;
A
#
# COMPACT_ATOMS: atom_id res chain seq x y z
N MET A 1 2.94 -17.24 -20.12
CA MET A 1 4.00 -16.83 -19.17
C MET A 1 3.33 -16.08 -18.02
N VAL A 2 3.64 -16.40 -16.80
CA VAL A 2 3.10 -15.70 -15.60
C VAL A 2 4.27 -14.97 -14.92
N MET A 3 4.09 -13.68 -14.63
CA MET A 3 5.05 -12.87 -13.89
C MET A 3 4.57 -12.70 -12.45
N ILE A 4 5.39 -13.11 -11.49
CA ILE A 4 5.08 -13.04 -10.06
C ILE A 4 5.86 -11.88 -9.46
N TYR A 5 5.27 -10.69 -9.48
CA TYR A 5 5.87 -9.46 -8.94
C TYR A 5 6.29 -9.59 -7.47
N ARG A 6 5.52 -10.35 -6.69
CA ARG A 6 5.89 -10.60 -5.29
C ARG A 6 7.23 -11.31 -5.18
N SER A 7 7.49 -12.33 -6.00
CA SER A 7 8.78 -13.03 -5.98
C SER A 7 9.93 -12.07 -6.27
N ALA A 8 9.78 -11.23 -7.30
CA ALA A 8 10.80 -10.25 -7.67
C ALA A 8 11.06 -9.19 -6.58
N ASN A 9 10.01 -8.80 -5.82
CA ASN A 9 10.14 -7.79 -4.75
C ASN A 9 10.66 -8.38 -3.42
N PHE A 10 10.84 -9.70 -3.34
CA PHE A 10 11.40 -10.42 -2.19
C PHE A 10 12.63 -11.24 -2.58
N ASP A 11 13.29 -10.87 -3.67
CA ASP A 11 14.48 -11.53 -4.18
C ASP A 11 15.70 -11.15 -3.32
N GLU A 12 16.30 -12.14 -2.68
CA GLU A 12 17.45 -11.98 -1.77
C GLU A 12 18.74 -11.59 -2.53
N ASP A 13 18.79 -11.83 -3.84
CA ASP A 13 19.91 -11.38 -4.67
C ASP A 13 19.82 -9.87 -5.00
N VAL A 14 18.66 -9.25 -4.77
CA VAL A 14 18.39 -7.85 -5.09
C VAL A 14 18.19 -6.99 -3.85
N PHE A 15 17.58 -7.55 -2.81
CA PHE A 15 17.21 -6.83 -1.59
C PHE A 15 17.88 -7.43 -0.36
N ASP A 16 18.62 -6.63 0.36
CA ASP A 16 19.11 -7.01 1.69
C ASP A 16 17.90 -7.15 2.64
N ASP A 17 17.77 -8.33 3.28
CA ASP A 17 16.70 -8.63 4.24
C ASP A 17 15.28 -8.30 3.70
N PRO A 18 14.85 -8.93 2.58
CA PRO A 18 13.63 -8.56 1.87
C PRO A 18 12.34 -8.80 2.67
N PHE A 19 12.39 -9.61 3.73
CA PHE A 19 11.24 -9.94 4.57
C PHE A 19 11.03 -8.95 5.72
N THR A 20 12.00 -8.08 5.99
CA THR A 20 11.87 -7.02 6.98
C THR A 20 11.22 -5.78 6.36
N PHE A 21 10.13 -5.31 6.98
CA PHE A 21 9.50 -4.05 6.60
C PHE A 21 10.37 -2.87 7.05
N ASN A 22 11.01 -2.21 6.08
CA ASN A 22 11.90 -1.09 6.32
C ASN A 22 11.53 0.11 5.44
N ILE A 23 10.92 1.13 6.04
CA ILE A 23 10.51 2.37 5.34
C ILE A 23 11.70 3.23 4.89
N LEU A 24 12.89 2.99 5.44
CA LEU A 24 14.11 3.72 5.10
C LEU A 24 14.98 2.97 4.08
N ARG A 25 14.47 1.89 3.50
CA ARG A 25 15.22 1.09 2.52
C ARG A 25 15.68 1.95 1.33
N ASN A 26 16.97 2.03 1.14
CA ASN A 26 17.58 2.76 0.03
C ASN A 26 18.91 2.07 -0.38
N PRO A 27 19.06 1.59 -1.63
CA PRO A 27 18.08 1.65 -2.72
C PRO A 27 16.88 0.73 -2.52
N ASN A 28 15.76 1.04 -3.21
CA ASN A 28 14.57 0.22 -3.20
C ASN A 28 14.09 -0.05 -4.66
N PRO A 29 14.77 -0.92 -5.40
CA PRO A 29 14.51 -1.16 -6.82
C PRO A 29 13.29 -2.07 -7.07
N HIS A 30 12.19 -1.84 -6.35
CA HIS A 30 10.98 -2.64 -6.48
C HIS A 30 10.33 -2.51 -7.87
N VAL A 31 9.66 -3.58 -8.30
CA VAL A 31 8.96 -3.63 -9.58
C VAL A 31 7.44 -3.39 -9.47
N GLY A 32 6.99 -2.77 -8.39
CA GLY A 32 5.57 -2.50 -8.15
C GLY A 32 4.91 -1.62 -9.23
N PHE A 33 5.70 -0.81 -9.94
CA PHE A 33 5.26 -0.01 -11.09
C PHE A 33 5.81 -0.53 -12.42
N GLY A 34 6.28 -1.76 -12.46
CA GLY A 34 7.01 -2.35 -13.57
C GLY A 34 8.52 -2.11 -13.44
N GLY A 35 9.27 -2.57 -14.44
CA GLY A 35 10.70 -2.34 -14.53
C GLY A 35 11.02 -0.98 -15.17
N THR A 36 12.21 -0.87 -15.76
CA THR A 36 12.62 0.30 -16.53
C THR A 36 12.14 0.19 -17.98
N GLY A 37 11.95 1.34 -18.66
CA GLY A 37 11.64 1.40 -20.08
C GLY A 37 10.24 1.94 -20.41
N ALA A 38 9.83 1.74 -21.67
CA ALA A 38 8.61 2.34 -22.23
C ALA A 38 7.29 1.88 -21.57
N HIS A 39 7.31 0.73 -20.91
CA HIS A 39 6.15 0.18 -20.20
C HIS A 39 6.13 0.48 -18.68
N TYR A 40 7.00 1.38 -18.21
CA TYR A 40 6.89 1.88 -16.84
C TYR A 40 5.51 2.49 -16.60
N CYS A 41 4.90 2.23 -15.44
CA CYS A 41 3.54 2.65 -15.16
C CYS A 41 3.36 4.17 -15.29
N ILE A 42 2.53 4.61 -16.21
CA ILE A 42 2.21 6.04 -16.43
C ILE A 42 1.55 6.68 -15.21
N GLY A 43 0.83 5.87 -14.41
CA GLY A 43 0.14 6.32 -13.20
C GLY A 43 1.02 6.48 -11.96
N THR A 44 2.33 6.23 -12.05
CA THR A 44 3.23 6.24 -10.88
C THR A 44 3.19 7.55 -10.11
N ASN A 45 3.23 8.69 -10.81
CA ASN A 45 3.24 10.00 -10.17
C ASN A 45 1.92 10.27 -9.42
N LEU A 46 0.80 9.92 -10.04
CA LEU A 46 -0.51 10.04 -9.41
C LEU A 46 -0.64 9.11 -8.19
N ALA A 47 -0.19 7.86 -8.31
CA ALA A 47 -0.18 6.91 -7.21
C ALA A 47 0.66 7.40 -6.02
N LYS A 48 1.87 7.89 -6.28
CA LYS A 48 2.75 8.45 -5.23
C LYS A 48 2.12 9.67 -4.56
N LEU A 49 1.52 10.57 -5.33
CA LEU A 49 0.83 11.74 -4.78
C LEU A 49 -0.35 11.32 -3.90
N THR A 50 -1.18 10.41 -4.38
CA THR A 50 -2.34 9.91 -3.63
C THR A 50 -1.91 9.24 -2.32
N ILE A 51 -0.88 8.39 -2.36
CA ILE A 51 -0.34 7.73 -1.18
C ILE A 51 0.16 8.76 -0.16
N ASN A 52 0.94 9.74 -0.60
CA ASN A 52 1.45 10.79 0.29
C ASN A 52 0.31 11.58 0.95
N LEU A 53 -0.68 12.02 0.18
CA LEU A 53 -1.83 12.77 0.72
C LEU A 53 -2.63 11.93 1.72
N MET A 54 -2.87 10.65 1.41
CA MET A 54 -3.60 9.75 2.29
C MET A 54 -2.85 9.49 3.61
N PHE A 55 -1.56 9.20 3.56
CA PHE A 55 -0.78 8.95 4.77
C PHE A 55 -0.64 10.21 5.64
N ASN A 56 -0.48 11.39 5.05
CA ASN A 56 -0.48 12.64 5.79
C ASN A 56 -1.84 12.87 6.46
N ALA A 57 -2.94 12.69 5.74
CA ALA A 57 -4.27 12.82 6.29
C ALA A 57 -4.56 11.82 7.42
N ILE A 58 -4.10 10.57 7.28
CA ILE A 58 -4.22 9.55 8.34
C ILE A 58 -3.40 9.99 9.57
N GLY A 59 -2.17 10.46 9.39
CA GLY A 59 -1.33 10.94 10.48
C GLY A 59 -1.94 12.15 11.21
N ASP A 60 -2.57 13.07 10.48
CA ASP A 60 -3.16 14.27 11.02
C ASP A 60 -4.52 14.02 11.71
N HIS A 61 -5.32 13.11 11.16
CA HIS A 61 -6.72 12.95 11.61
C HIS A 61 -7.00 11.65 12.36
N MET A 62 -6.15 10.63 12.19
CA MET A 62 -6.32 9.30 12.78
C MET A 62 -5.00 8.72 13.29
N PRO A 63 -4.25 9.47 14.16
CA PRO A 63 -2.92 9.02 14.60
C PRO A 63 -2.94 7.71 15.38
N ASP A 64 -4.07 7.39 16.01
CA ASP A 64 -4.24 6.20 16.85
C ASP A 64 -4.93 5.04 16.10
N LEU A 65 -4.89 5.05 14.77
CA LEU A 65 -5.50 4.01 13.94
C LEU A 65 -4.96 2.62 14.30
N GLN A 66 -5.84 1.72 14.72
CA GLN A 66 -5.49 0.36 15.12
C GLN A 66 -6.33 -0.68 14.40
N PRO A 67 -5.76 -1.79 13.93
CA PRO A 67 -6.54 -2.89 13.39
C PRO A 67 -7.26 -3.64 14.51
N ILE A 68 -8.59 -3.87 14.35
CA ILE A 68 -9.40 -4.66 15.29
C ILE A 68 -9.44 -6.12 14.89
N SER A 69 -9.33 -6.40 13.60
CA SER A 69 -9.41 -7.75 13.05
C SER A 69 -8.35 -8.00 11.99
N ALA A 70 -8.15 -9.27 11.64
CA ALA A 70 -7.40 -9.60 10.43
C ALA A 70 -8.17 -9.13 9.18
N PRO A 71 -7.47 -8.69 8.12
CA PRO A 71 -8.11 -8.28 6.89
C PRO A 71 -8.76 -9.46 6.16
N GLU A 72 -10.00 -9.28 5.72
CA GLU A 72 -10.65 -10.22 4.81
C GLU A 72 -10.10 -10.00 3.39
N ARG A 73 -9.41 -11.02 2.88
CA ARG A 73 -8.79 -10.96 1.56
C ARG A 73 -9.81 -11.18 0.44
N LEU A 74 -9.65 -10.45 -0.65
CA LEU A 74 -10.38 -10.69 -1.88
C LEU A 74 -9.98 -12.04 -2.47
N ARG A 75 -10.96 -12.89 -2.77
CA ARG A 75 -10.75 -14.14 -3.51
C ARG A 75 -10.70 -13.83 -5.01
N SER A 76 -9.53 -13.57 -5.52
CA SER A 76 -9.32 -13.25 -6.94
C SER A 76 -7.98 -13.81 -7.40
N GLY A 77 -7.94 -14.42 -8.57
CA GLY A 77 -6.70 -14.80 -9.23
C GLY A 77 -5.98 -13.64 -9.93
N TRP A 78 -6.63 -12.48 -9.97
CA TRP A 78 -6.14 -11.29 -10.67
C TRP A 78 -5.70 -10.17 -9.72
N LEU A 79 -6.47 -9.92 -8.67
CA LEU A 79 -6.23 -8.83 -7.73
C LEU A 79 -5.87 -9.37 -6.35
N ASN A 80 -4.74 -8.95 -5.82
CA ASN A 80 -4.38 -9.17 -4.43
C ASN A 80 -4.87 -8.01 -3.57
N GLY A 81 -6.17 -7.98 -3.27
CA GLY A 81 -6.83 -6.89 -2.55
C GLY A 81 -7.34 -7.29 -1.17
N ILE A 82 -7.72 -6.28 -0.40
CA ILE A 82 -8.46 -6.40 0.85
C ILE A 82 -9.91 -6.01 0.55
N LYS A 83 -10.86 -6.87 0.95
CA LYS A 83 -12.29 -6.65 0.76
C LYS A 83 -12.88 -5.85 1.92
N HIS A 84 -12.58 -6.29 3.14
CA HIS A 84 -12.99 -5.64 4.38
C HIS A 84 -11.84 -5.68 5.38
N TRP A 85 -11.67 -4.60 6.12
CA TRP A 85 -10.76 -4.52 7.24
C TRP A 85 -11.32 -3.58 8.29
N GLN A 86 -11.61 -4.12 9.46
CA GLN A 86 -12.12 -3.32 10.57
C GLN A 86 -10.96 -2.69 11.31
N VAL A 87 -11.07 -1.40 11.50
CA VAL A 87 -10.10 -0.58 12.23
C VAL A 87 -10.82 0.24 13.28
N ASP A 88 -10.16 0.48 14.40
CA ASP A 88 -10.54 1.46 15.40
C ASP A 88 -9.66 2.70 15.28
N TYR A 89 -10.20 3.85 15.52
CA TYR A 89 -9.45 5.06 15.67
C TYR A 89 -10.10 5.88 16.80
N GLN A 90 -9.34 6.19 17.84
CA GLN A 90 -9.80 7.10 18.89
C GLN A 90 -9.71 8.52 18.33
N GLY A 91 -10.73 8.86 17.55
CA GLY A 91 -10.73 10.00 16.70
C GLY A 91 -10.77 11.31 17.43
N GLY A 92 -9.98 12.21 16.95
CA GLY A 92 -10.34 13.60 17.00
C GLY A 92 -11.74 13.80 16.44
N SER A 93 -12.46 14.76 17.00
CA SER A 93 -13.79 15.26 16.66
C SER A 93 -14.23 14.90 15.25
N ALA A 94 -15.18 14.00 15.15
CA ALA A 94 -15.73 13.51 13.89
C ALA A 94 -16.25 14.67 13.04
N ALA A 95 -15.47 15.14 12.13
CA ALA A 95 -15.98 15.78 10.93
C ALA A 95 -16.71 14.67 10.17
N LYS A 96 -18.04 14.60 10.34
CA LYS A 96 -18.90 13.72 9.54
C LYS A 96 -18.66 14.06 8.09
N CYS A 97 -17.91 13.21 7.40
CA CYS A 97 -17.88 13.25 5.95
C CYS A 97 -19.31 12.92 5.47
N PRO A 98 -20.03 13.83 4.81
CA PRO A 98 -21.34 13.50 4.25
C PRO A 98 -21.07 12.54 3.09
N VAL A 99 -21.29 11.25 3.35
CA VAL A 99 -21.41 10.27 2.27
C VAL A 99 -22.66 10.66 1.50
N ALA A 100 -22.49 11.21 0.30
CA ALA A 100 -23.58 11.43 -0.63
C ALA A 100 -24.24 10.07 -0.92
N GLN A 101 -25.56 9.97 -0.67
CA GLN A 101 -26.41 8.84 -1.03
C GLN A 101 -26.57 8.77 -2.54
#